data_1f7e58ee5ac0eb6ef9883c05ec4cebd7
#
_entry.id   1f7e58ee5ac0eb6ef9883c05ec4cebd7
#
_cell.length_a   1.000
_cell.length_b   1.000
_cell.length_c   1.000
_cell.angle_alpha   90.00
_cell.angle_beta   90.00
_cell.angle_gamma   90.00
#
_symmetry.space_group_name_H-M   'P 1'
#
loop_
_entity.id
_entity.type
_entity.pdbx_description
1 polymer ?
#
loop_
_entity_poly.entity_id
_entity_poly.type
_entity_poly.pdbx_seq_one_letter_code
_entity_poly.pdbx_strand_id
1 'polypeptide(L)'
;VVSGLTITNAGSGYTSVPTLAIAAPPAADQATATAEHHSSLFVTHAYSVTNDGAGHTSAPTVSISAPNAVTAVVSISTINASGAITKTSVDNGGSGYTTAPSTANGAITVSTETGSNFVASAVFSGTGIIGSINITNEGSNYDSEDTITISAPTKTQATATAVLDGHVVDSINVTNAGAGYVSTPTVTIAAQSITTATATATMGLTGSISITYEGKGYTTAPTVTVDNTGTDGSGGVVTAVLSGDTVASA
;
A
#
# COMPACT_ATOMS: atom_id res chain seq x y z
N VAL A 1 10.52 -19.26 11.53
CA VAL A 1 10.46 -19.63 12.96
C VAL A 1 11.45 -20.75 13.24
N VAL A 2 12.31 -20.60 14.27
CA VAL A 2 13.14 -21.72 14.76
C VAL A 2 12.21 -22.69 15.51
N SER A 3 12.01 -23.89 14.98
CA SER A 3 11.01 -24.85 15.49
C SER A 3 11.55 -25.80 16.58
N GLY A 4 12.85 -25.75 16.87
CA GLY A 4 13.46 -26.56 17.92
C GLY A 4 14.97 -26.37 18.00
N LEU A 5 15.55 -26.86 19.09
CA LEU A 5 17.00 -26.92 19.29
C LEU A 5 17.39 -28.39 19.49
N THR A 6 18.30 -28.90 18.64
CA THR A 6 18.82 -30.26 18.74
C THR A 6 20.23 -30.22 19.31
N ILE A 7 20.48 -31.02 20.35
CA ILE A 7 21.82 -31.22 20.91
C ILE A 7 22.56 -32.19 19.98
N THR A 8 23.52 -31.68 19.22
CA THR A 8 24.37 -32.51 18.35
C THR A 8 25.61 -33.02 19.07
N ASN A 9 26.04 -32.34 20.12
CA ASN A 9 27.07 -32.80 21.04
C ASN A 9 26.79 -32.20 22.43
N ALA A 10 26.58 -33.06 23.42
CA ALA A 10 26.25 -32.61 24.79
C ALA A 10 27.45 -31.97 25.52
N GLY A 11 28.69 -32.25 25.06
CA GLY A 11 29.90 -31.85 25.80
C GLY A 11 30.08 -32.61 27.12
N SER A 12 30.94 -32.10 27.95
CA SER A 12 31.23 -32.69 29.29
C SER A 12 31.79 -31.65 30.25
N GLY A 13 31.80 -31.96 31.54
CA GLY A 13 32.43 -31.13 32.57
C GLY A 13 31.64 -29.86 33.00
N TYR A 14 30.36 -29.79 32.68
CA TYR A 14 29.51 -28.65 33.14
C TYR A 14 29.27 -28.79 34.66
N THR A 15 29.68 -27.75 35.42
CA THR A 15 29.46 -27.62 36.86
C THR A 15 28.29 -26.66 37.18
N SER A 16 27.83 -25.94 36.17
CA SER A 16 26.63 -25.07 36.21
C SER A 16 25.89 -25.13 34.89
N VAL A 17 24.64 -24.63 34.91
CA VAL A 17 23.82 -24.56 33.69
C VAL A 17 24.45 -23.58 32.69
N PRO A 18 24.82 -24.03 31.44
CA PRO A 18 25.35 -23.14 30.43
C PRO A 18 24.29 -22.19 29.90
N THR A 19 24.70 -21.00 29.52
CA THR A 19 23.84 -20.05 28.81
C THR A 19 23.84 -20.33 27.32
N LEU A 20 22.67 -20.26 26.71
CA LEU A 20 22.49 -20.36 25.26
C LEU A 20 22.22 -18.97 24.66
N ALA A 21 23.02 -18.59 23.68
CA ALA A 21 22.74 -17.40 22.87
C ALA A 21 22.30 -17.83 21.47
N ILE A 22 21.15 -17.35 21.03
CA ILE A 22 20.64 -17.54 19.67
C ILE A 22 20.87 -16.25 18.91
N ALA A 23 21.56 -16.32 17.76
CA ALA A 23 21.77 -15.15 16.92
C ALA A 23 20.43 -14.55 16.51
N ALA A 24 20.35 -13.21 16.49
CA ALA A 24 19.17 -12.53 15.98
C ALA A 24 18.90 -12.90 14.51
N PRO A 25 17.64 -12.91 14.05
CA PRO A 25 17.36 -13.07 12.64
C PRO A 25 18.05 -11.97 11.83
N PRO A 26 18.42 -12.22 10.56
CA PRO A 26 18.92 -11.16 9.69
C PRO A 26 17.89 -10.02 9.66
N ALA A 27 18.35 -8.78 9.51
CA ALA A 27 17.46 -7.63 9.40
C ALA A 27 16.40 -7.92 8.31
N ALA A 28 15.13 -7.71 8.64
CA ALA A 28 14.06 -7.87 7.67
C ALA A 28 14.31 -6.85 6.54
N ASP A 29 14.41 -7.33 5.30
CA ASP A 29 14.49 -6.46 4.14
C ASP A 29 13.09 -6.04 3.73
N GLN A 30 12.87 -4.74 3.57
CA GLN A 30 11.55 -4.22 3.25
C GLN A 30 11.23 -4.48 1.78
N ALA A 31 10.09 -5.12 1.50
CA ALA A 31 9.60 -5.27 0.15
C ALA A 31 9.20 -3.90 -0.43
N THR A 32 9.47 -3.72 -1.72
CA THR A 32 9.08 -2.50 -2.45
C THR A 32 8.34 -2.87 -3.73
N ALA A 33 7.43 -1.98 -4.13
CA ALA A 33 6.65 -2.16 -5.36
C ALA A 33 6.38 -0.83 -6.05
N THR A 34 6.17 -0.90 -7.35
CA THR A 34 5.71 0.22 -8.18
C THR A 34 4.36 -0.08 -8.78
N ALA A 35 3.53 0.96 -8.93
CA ALA A 35 2.27 0.89 -9.63
C ALA A 35 2.45 1.36 -11.08
N GLU A 36 1.72 0.77 -12.01
CA GLU A 36 1.57 1.29 -13.35
C GLU A 36 0.24 2.04 -13.47
N HIS A 37 0.31 3.27 -13.97
CA HIS A 37 -0.86 4.10 -14.23
C HIS A 37 -1.31 3.90 -15.68
N HIS A 38 -2.52 3.40 -15.88
CA HIS A 38 -3.11 3.29 -17.23
C HIS A 38 -3.78 4.61 -17.64
N SER A 39 -3.77 4.92 -18.93
CA SER A 39 -4.32 6.15 -19.52
C SER A 39 -5.83 6.37 -19.31
N SER A 40 -6.55 5.40 -18.79
CA SER A 40 -7.99 5.48 -18.47
C SER A 40 -8.31 5.92 -17.04
N LEU A 41 -7.39 6.55 -16.32
CA LEU A 41 -7.61 7.15 -14.98
C LEU A 41 -7.90 6.16 -13.83
N PHE A 42 -7.64 4.89 -14.04
CA PHE A 42 -7.71 3.86 -13.01
C PHE A 42 -6.30 3.37 -12.70
N VAL A 43 -6.06 3.02 -11.47
CA VAL A 43 -4.91 2.19 -11.14
C VAL A 43 -5.20 0.81 -11.71
N THR A 44 -4.51 0.44 -12.77
CA THR A 44 -4.70 -0.87 -13.39
C THR A 44 -3.95 -1.96 -12.63
N HIS A 45 -4.31 -3.17 -12.93
CA HIS A 45 -4.00 -4.46 -12.38
C HIS A 45 -2.52 -4.84 -12.30
N ALA A 46 -1.59 -3.96 -12.64
CA ALA A 46 -0.18 -4.24 -12.64
C ALA A 46 0.55 -3.43 -11.57
N TYR A 47 0.83 -4.09 -10.46
CA TYR A 47 1.88 -3.67 -9.53
C TYR A 47 3.06 -4.60 -9.72
N SER A 48 4.22 -4.04 -9.94
CA SER A 48 5.46 -4.79 -10.01
C SER A 48 6.16 -4.72 -8.66
N VAL A 49 6.39 -5.88 -8.07
CA VAL A 49 7.27 -5.99 -6.90
C VAL A 49 8.70 -5.76 -7.42
N THR A 50 9.37 -4.75 -6.90
CA THR A 50 10.73 -4.36 -7.31
C THR A 50 11.80 -4.88 -6.36
N ASN A 51 11.41 -5.21 -5.14
CA ASN A 51 12.19 -5.91 -4.14
C ASN A 51 11.22 -6.76 -3.31
N ASP A 52 11.41 -8.07 -3.30
CA ASP A 52 10.53 -9.03 -2.63
C ASP A 52 10.61 -8.89 -1.10
N GLY A 53 11.66 -8.23 -0.60
CA GLY A 53 11.97 -8.19 0.82
C GLY A 53 12.35 -9.53 1.38
N ALA A 54 12.45 -9.63 2.69
CA ALA A 54 12.75 -10.90 3.38
C ALA A 54 12.17 -10.90 4.80
N GLY A 55 11.93 -12.09 5.35
CA GLY A 55 11.48 -12.25 6.74
C GLY A 55 10.00 -11.97 6.97
N HIS A 56 9.17 -11.92 5.94
CA HIS A 56 7.72 -11.75 6.08
C HIS A 56 7.09 -13.03 6.65
N THR A 57 6.49 -12.92 7.81
CA THR A 57 5.82 -14.04 8.52
C THR A 57 4.31 -14.04 8.30
N SER A 58 3.79 -12.92 7.81
CA SER A 58 2.41 -12.74 7.38
C SER A 58 2.38 -11.69 6.28
N ALA A 59 1.34 -11.69 5.47
CA ALA A 59 1.18 -10.70 4.39
C ALA A 59 1.27 -9.27 4.97
N PRO A 60 2.23 -8.44 4.51
CA PRO A 60 2.37 -7.08 4.98
C PRO A 60 1.21 -6.20 4.49
N THR A 61 0.95 -5.11 5.22
CA THR A 61 -0.01 -4.10 4.78
C THR A 61 0.55 -3.35 3.58
N VAL A 62 -0.24 -3.27 2.51
CA VAL A 62 0.05 -2.46 1.33
C VAL A 62 -0.75 -1.18 1.41
N SER A 63 -0.07 -0.04 1.37
CA SER A 63 -0.71 1.28 1.33
C SER A 63 -0.45 1.93 -0.02
N ILE A 64 -1.49 2.49 -0.62
CA ILE A 64 -1.43 3.22 -1.88
C ILE A 64 -1.81 4.67 -1.58
N SER A 65 -1.06 5.64 -2.10
CA SER A 65 -1.35 7.06 -1.90
C SER A 65 -2.76 7.41 -2.42
N ALA A 66 -3.38 8.43 -1.80
CA ALA A 66 -4.70 8.89 -2.22
C ALA A 66 -4.70 9.47 -3.65
N PRO A 67 -5.83 9.39 -4.38
CA PRO A 67 -5.97 9.99 -5.69
C PRO A 67 -5.90 11.52 -5.64
N ASN A 68 -5.29 12.13 -6.63
CA ASN A 68 -4.95 13.55 -6.71
C ASN A 68 -5.74 14.33 -7.78
N ALA A 69 -6.95 13.90 -8.11
CA ALA A 69 -7.82 14.57 -9.05
C ALA A 69 -8.16 16.02 -8.62
N VAL A 70 -8.32 16.90 -9.59
CA VAL A 70 -8.59 18.33 -9.40
C VAL A 70 -9.90 18.71 -10.08
N THR A 71 -10.75 19.52 -9.41
CA THR A 71 -12.01 20.04 -9.95
C THR A 71 -11.75 21.07 -11.04
N ALA A 72 -12.49 20.99 -12.14
CA ALA A 72 -12.46 22.00 -13.19
C ALA A 72 -13.14 23.31 -12.74
N VAL A 73 -12.66 24.42 -13.28
CA VAL A 73 -13.24 25.75 -13.10
C VAL A 73 -13.66 26.28 -14.47
N VAL A 74 -14.92 26.70 -14.57
CA VAL A 74 -15.52 27.24 -15.79
C VAL A 74 -16.25 28.52 -15.46
N SER A 75 -16.09 29.54 -16.30
CA SER A 75 -16.78 30.80 -16.20
C SER A 75 -17.71 31.06 -17.40
N ILE A 76 -18.72 31.89 -17.19
CA ILE A 76 -19.55 32.42 -18.26
C ILE A 76 -18.77 33.55 -18.95
N SER A 77 -18.53 33.39 -20.26
CA SER A 77 -17.76 34.37 -21.03
C SER A 77 -18.66 35.38 -21.73
N THR A 78 -19.84 34.99 -22.16
CA THR A 78 -20.77 35.89 -22.88
C THR A 78 -22.22 35.51 -22.64
N ILE A 79 -23.02 36.49 -22.26
CA ILE A 79 -24.47 36.44 -22.20
C ILE A 79 -25.01 37.45 -23.23
N ASN A 80 -26.00 37.07 -24.02
CA ASN A 80 -26.62 37.96 -24.99
C ASN A 80 -27.73 38.83 -24.36
N ALA A 81 -28.33 39.72 -25.16
CA ALA A 81 -29.37 40.65 -24.68
C ALA A 81 -30.66 39.96 -24.20
N SER A 82 -30.90 38.70 -24.54
CA SER A 82 -32.02 37.88 -24.03
C SER A 82 -31.67 37.06 -22.81
N GLY A 83 -30.49 37.26 -22.21
CA GLY A 83 -30.02 36.50 -21.07
C GLY A 83 -29.64 35.07 -21.41
N ALA A 84 -29.25 34.74 -22.64
CA ALA A 84 -28.78 33.40 -23.00
C ALA A 84 -27.26 33.31 -22.88
N ILE A 85 -26.76 32.21 -22.29
CA ILE A 85 -25.33 31.94 -22.16
C ILE A 85 -24.82 31.43 -23.51
N THR A 86 -24.18 32.29 -24.28
CA THR A 86 -23.69 31.98 -25.62
C THR A 86 -22.26 31.45 -25.67
N LYS A 87 -21.49 31.74 -24.62
CA LYS A 87 -20.10 31.30 -24.54
C LYS A 87 -19.65 31.09 -23.10
N THR A 88 -18.86 30.05 -22.90
CA THR A 88 -18.14 29.74 -21.65
C THR A 88 -16.64 29.74 -21.87
N SER A 89 -15.88 29.93 -20.80
CA SER A 89 -14.43 29.77 -20.76
C SER A 89 -14.08 28.66 -19.77
N VAL A 90 -13.19 27.77 -20.14
CA VAL A 90 -12.59 26.82 -19.21
C VAL A 90 -11.32 27.46 -18.65
N ASP A 91 -11.40 27.93 -17.39
CA ASP A 91 -10.32 28.64 -16.72
C ASP A 91 -9.30 27.66 -16.16
N ASN A 92 -9.77 26.50 -15.74
CA ASN A 92 -8.97 25.35 -15.36
C ASN A 92 -9.72 24.06 -15.77
N GLY A 93 -9.14 23.24 -16.61
CA GLY A 93 -9.77 22.00 -17.08
C GLY A 93 -9.87 20.90 -16.02
N GLY A 94 -9.28 21.09 -14.85
CA GLY A 94 -9.21 20.07 -13.80
C GLY A 94 -8.44 18.83 -14.25
N SER A 95 -8.66 17.75 -13.56
CA SER A 95 -8.06 16.44 -13.91
C SER A 95 -8.75 15.30 -13.19
N GLY A 96 -8.68 14.10 -13.72
CA GLY A 96 -9.23 12.91 -13.07
C GLY A 96 -10.70 12.63 -13.36
N TYR A 97 -11.32 13.27 -14.33
CA TYR A 97 -12.67 12.97 -14.77
C TYR A 97 -12.70 11.68 -15.57
N THR A 98 -13.51 10.73 -15.14
CA THR A 98 -13.75 9.45 -15.84
C THR A 98 -14.97 9.51 -16.77
N THR A 99 -15.88 10.43 -16.48
CA THR A 99 -17.09 10.70 -17.26
C THR A 99 -17.19 12.19 -17.50
N ALA A 100 -17.53 12.59 -18.73
CA ALA A 100 -17.70 14.00 -19.07
C ALA A 100 -18.86 14.61 -18.26
N PRO A 101 -18.63 15.67 -17.47
CA PRO A 101 -19.68 16.41 -16.80
C PRO A 101 -20.71 16.93 -17.80
N SER A 102 -21.98 16.94 -17.42
CA SER A 102 -23.06 17.53 -18.22
C SER A 102 -24.20 18.00 -17.31
N THR A 103 -25.05 18.84 -17.85
CA THR A 103 -26.31 19.22 -17.16
C THR A 103 -27.26 18.02 -17.04
N ALA A 104 -27.24 17.09 -18.00
CA ALA A 104 -28.08 15.90 -17.98
C ALA A 104 -27.73 14.93 -16.83
N ASN A 105 -26.46 14.83 -16.43
CA ASN A 105 -26.04 14.03 -15.27
C ASN A 105 -25.91 14.84 -13.97
N GLY A 106 -26.32 16.12 -13.98
CA GLY A 106 -26.27 17.01 -12.82
C GLY A 106 -24.86 17.46 -12.42
N ALA A 107 -23.84 17.14 -13.21
CA ALA A 107 -22.44 17.47 -12.92
C ALA A 107 -22.04 18.87 -13.45
N ILE A 108 -22.87 19.50 -14.27
CA ILE A 108 -22.79 20.94 -14.60
C ILE A 108 -24.06 21.59 -14.05
N THR A 109 -23.90 22.58 -13.20
CA THR A 109 -24.99 23.40 -12.67
C THR A 109 -24.72 24.87 -12.90
N VAL A 110 -25.77 25.64 -13.12
CA VAL A 110 -25.70 27.10 -13.16
C VAL A 110 -26.43 27.64 -11.94
N SER A 111 -25.73 28.44 -11.13
CA SER A 111 -26.31 29.17 -10.03
C SER A 111 -27.02 30.38 -10.61
N THR A 112 -28.32 30.45 -10.46
CA THR A 112 -29.17 31.53 -11.02
C THR A 112 -30.41 31.73 -10.17
N GLU A 113 -30.91 32.98 -10.13
CA GLU A 113 -32.21 33.29 -9.52
C GLU A 113 -33.36 33.21 -10.54
N THR A 114 -33.07 33.51 -11.81
CA THR A 114 -34.11 33.66 -12.85
C THR A 114 -33.85 32.91 -14.14
N GLY A 115 -32.61 32.46 -14.37
CA GLY A 115 -32.21 31.75 -15.61
C GLY A 115 -32.80 30.35 -15.70
N SER A 116 -33.03 29.90 -16.92
CA SER A 116 -33.62 28.57 -17.18
C SER A 116 -33.15 27.93 -18.49
N ASN A 117 -33.30 26.61 -18.58
CA ASN A 117 -33.12 25.80 -19.80
C ASN A 117 -31.69 25.74 -20.38
N PHE A 118 -30.66 26.09 -19.63
CA PHE A 118 -29.28 25.89 -20.11
C PHE A 118 -28.96 24.39 -20.17
N VAL A 119 -28.46 23.95 -21.32
CA VAL A 119 -28.01 22.56 -21.53
C VAL A 119 -26.62 22.53 -22.12
N ALA A 120 -25.71 21.86 -21.42
CA ALA A 120 -24.32 21.76 -21.84
C ALA A 120 -23.67 20.43 -21.40
N SER A 121 -22.56 20.11 -22.08
CA SER A 121 -21.69 18.98 -21.72
C SER A 121 -20.23 19.37 -21.86
N ALA A 122 -19.38 18.83 -21.01
CA ALA A 122 -17.94 18.99 -21.12
C ALA A 122 -17.35 18.14 -22.24
N VAL A 123 -16.34 18.67 -22.90
CA VAL A 123 -15.53 17.96 -23.90
C VAL A 123 -14.10 17.83 -23.38
N PHE A 124 -13.56 16.66 -23.39
CA PHE A 124 -12.19 16.42 -22.95
C PHE A 124 -11.15 16.87 -23.98
N SER A 125 -10.10 17.55 -23.53
CA SER A 125 -8.90 17.89 -24.32
C SER A 125 -7.79 16.84 -24.19
N GLY A 126 -8.00 15.81 -23.38
CA GLY A 126 -7.09 14.73 -23.06
C GLY A 126 -7.73 13.81 -22.03
N THR A 127 -6.95 12.96 -21.41
CA THR A 127 -7.48 11.98 -20.45
C THR A 127 -7.96 12.68 -19.17
N GLY A 128 -9.29 12.83 -19.05
CA GLY A 128 -9.95 13.38 -17.85
C GLY A 128 -9.68 14.84 -17.55
N ILE A 129 -9.33 15.63 -18.59
CA ILE A 129 -9.14 17.08 -18.51
C ILE A 129 -10.21 17.73 -19.39
N ILE A 130 -10.98 18.65 -18.83
CA ILE A 130 -11.99 19.40 -19.56
C ILE A 130 -11.29 20.46 -20.41
N GLY A 131 -11.45 20.40 -21.73
CA GLY A 131 -10.91 21.37 -22.68
C GLY A 131 -11.89 22.43 -23.09
N SER A 132 -13.17 22.08 -23.19
CA SER A 132 -14.24 23.01 -23.55
C SER A 132 -15.59 22.55 -23.03
N ILE A 133 -16.56 23.47 -23.05
CA ILE A 133 -17.98 23.19 -22.78
C ILE A 133 -18.75 23.33 -24.08
N ASN A 134 -19.43 22.28 -24.49
CA ASN A 134 -20.36 22.31 -25.63
C ASN A 134 -21.76 22.71 -25.12
N ILE A 135 -22.23 23.87 -25.53
CA ILE A 135 -23.56 24.39 -25.22
C ILE A 135 -24.52 23.88 -26.29
N THR A 136 -25.56 23.15 -25.90
CA THR A 136 -26.59 22.63 -26.82
C THR A 136 -27.92 23.38 -26.67
N ASN A 137 -28.13 24.08 -25.55
CA ASN A 137 -29.18 25.03 -25.34
C ASN A 137 -28.66 26.19 -24.49
N GLU A 138 -28.71 27.39 -25.02
CA GLU A 138 -28.18 28.59 -24.37
C GLU A 138 -29.04 29.10 -23.19
N GLY A 139 -30.28 28.63 -23.08
CA GLY A 139 -31.23 29.04 -22.08
C GLY A 139 -31.65 30.52 -22.23
N SER A 140 -32.16 31.11 -21.17
CA SER A 140 -32.61 32.50 -21.13
C SER A 140 -32.64 33.06 -19.70
N ASN A 141 -32.68 34.40 -19.57
CA ASN A 141 -32.77 35.14 -18.31
C ASN A 141 -31.55 34.92 -17.37
N TYR A 142 -30.39 34.62 -17.91
CA TYR A 142 -29.12 34.63 -17.19
C TYR A 142 -28.51 36.02 -17.19
N ASP A 143 -27.76 36.35 -16.15
CA ASP A 143 -27.06 37.62 -16.02
C ASP A 143 -25.56 37.41 -15.62
N SER A 144 -24.85 38.50 -15.42
CA SER A 144 -23.41 38.51 -15.17
C SER A 144 -23.03 38.01 -13.75
N GLU A 145 -23.99 37.81 -12.86
CA GLU A 145 -23.76 37.30 -11.50
C GLU A 145 -23.92 35.79 -11.45
N ASP A 146 -24.49 35.21 -12.50
CA ASP A 146 -24.68 33.76 -12.60
C ASP A 146 -23.33 33.03 -12.78
N THR A 147 -23.19 31.89 -12.15
CA THR A 147 -21.96 31.07 -12.18
C THR A 147 -22.23 29.64 -12.64
N ILE A 148 -21.27 29.08 -13.36
CA ILE A 148 -21.28 27.66 -13.71
C ILE A 148 -20.41 26.90 -12.72
N THR A 149 -20.96 25.86 -12.14
CA THR A 149 -20.23 24.94 -11.26
C THR A 149 -20.10 23.58 -11.93
N ILE A 150 -18.90 23.04 -11.94
CA ILE A 150 -18.60 21.67 -12.35
C ILE A 150 -18.39 20.83 -11.10
N SER A 151 -19.09 19.71 -10.99
CA SER A 151 -18.87 18.75 -9.89
C SER A 151 -17.46 18.21 -9.91
N ALA A 152 -16.89 17.99 -8.73
CA ALA A 152 -15.57 17.38 -8.59
C ALA A 152 -15.54 15.98 -9.22
N PRO A 153 -14.40 15.55 -9.78
CA PRO A 153 -14.21 14.18 -10.24
C PRO A 153 -14.30 13.20 -9.08
N THR A 154 -14.81 12.00 -9.37
CA THR A 154 -14.87 10.92 -8.37
C THR A 154 -13.47 10.52 -7.95
N LYS A 155 -13.23 10.49 -6.64
CA LYS A 155 -11.98 10.02 -6.03
C LYS A 155 -12.26 8.77 -5.21
N THR A 156 -11.64 7.67 -5.57
CA THR A 156 -11.68 6.41 -4.80
C THR A 156 -10.27 5.92 -4.62
N GLN A 157 -9.86 5.70 -3.38
CA GLN A 157 -8.52 5.18 -3.10
C GLN A 157 -8.41 3.73 -3.55
N ALA A 158 -7.32 3.40 -4.24
CA ALA A 158 -7.00 2.02 -4.57
C ALA A 158 -6.64 1.23 -3.31
N THR A 159 -6.96 -0.04 -3.31
CA THR A 159 -6.59 -0.99 -2.25
C THR A 159 -5.97 -2.25 -2.84
N ALA A 160 -5.03 -2.82 -2.13
CA ALA A 160 -4.35 -4.04 -2.54
C ALA A 160 -3.89 -4.86 -1.33
N THR A 161 -3.62 -6.13 -1.57
CA THR A 161 -3.05 -7.06 -0.59
C THR A 161 -1.77 -7.67 -1.14
N ALA A 162 -0.78 -7.89 -0.27
CA ALA A 162 0.41 -8.63 -0.64
C ALA A 162 0.14 -10.14 -0.65
N VAL A 163 0.73 -10.85 -1.60
CA VAL A 163 0.77 -12.31 -1.68
C VAL A 163 2.19 -12.74 -1.37
N LEU A 164 2.35 -13.74 -0.51
CA LEU A 164 3.66 -14.27 -0.12
C LEU A 164 3.95 -15.58 -0.85
N ASP A 165 5.23 -15.76 -1.22
CA ASP A 165 5.84 -17.07 -1.48
C ASP A 165 6.92 -17.30 -0.41
N GLY A 166 6.67 -18.24 0.49
CA GLY A 166 7.52 -18.43 1.68
C GLY A 166 7.54 -17.17 2.55
N HIS A 167 8.69 -16.48 2.61
CA HIS A 167 8.94 -15.31 3.46
C HIS A 167 9.22 -14.02 2.66
N VAL A 168 8.90 -14.02 1.37
CA VAL A 168 9.06 -12.87 0.46
C VAL A 168 7.71 -12.46 -0.13
N VAL A 169 7.60 -11.21 -0.55
CA VAL A 169 6.40 -10.74 -1.25
C VAL A 169 6.53 -11.09 -2.73
N ASP A 170 5.81 -12.11 -3.17
CA ASP A 170 5.79 -12.55 -4.56
C ASP A 170 5.06 -11.55 -5.46
N SER A 171 3.87 -11.17 -5.04
CA SER A 171 3.02 -10.30 -5.85
C SER A 171 2.08 -9.42 -5.01
N ILE A 172 1.45 -8.45 -5.67
CA ILE A 172 0.43 -7.59 -5.09
C ILE A 172 -0.88 -7.82 -5.84
N ASN A 173 -1.90 -8.27 -5.12
CA ASN A 173 -3.26 -8.41 -5.64
C ASN A 173 -4.04 -7.12 -5.42
N VAL A 174 -4.47 -6.48 -6.51
CA VAL A 174 -5.32 -5.29 -6.47
C VAL A 174 -6.75 -5.71 -6.12
N THR A 175 -7.25 -5.26 -4.99
CA THR A 175 -8.62 -5.53 -4.54
C THR A 175 -9.60 -4.45 -4.99
N ASN A 176 -9.12 -3.23 -5.19
CA ASN A 176 -9.85 -2.12 -5.80
C ASN A 176 -8.86 -1.22 -6.54
N ALA A 177 -9.07 -1.01 -7.83
CA ALA A 177 -8.20 -0.17 -8.65
C ALA A 177 -8.29 1.34 -8.32
N GLY A 178 -9.32 1.76 -7.60
CA GLY A 178 -9.56 3.16 -7.29
C GLY A 178 -9.99 3.99 -8.51
N ALA A 179 -10.09 5.29 -8.33
CA ALA A 179 -10.43 6.26 -9.37
C ALA A 179 -9.87 7.65 -9.05
N GLY A 180 -9.67 8.48 -10.07
CA GLY A 180 -9.21 9.86 -9.90
C GLY A 180 -7.70 10.01 -9.74
N TYR A 181 -6.92 9.01 -10.12
CA TYR A 181 -5.46 9.11 -10.21
C TYR A 181 -5.07 9.79 -11.53
N VAL A 182 -4.30 10.85 -11.46
CA VAL A 182 -3.77 11.59 -12.62
C VAL A 182 -2.26 11.45 -12.77
N SER A 183 -1.65 10.78 -11.83
CA SER A 183 -0.24 10.37 -11.85
C SER A 183 -0.09 9.02 -11.14
N THR A 184 1.02 8.34 -11.38
CA THR A 184 1.35 7.07 -10.72
C THR A 184 1.34 7.23 -9.19
N PRO A 185 0.51 6.45 -8.46
CA PRO A 185 0.48 6.51 -7.01
C PRO A 185 1.74 5.90 -6.38
N THR A 186 2.08 6.37 -5.20
CA THR A 186 3.11 5.72 -4.37
C THR A 186 2.52 4.49 -3.70
N VAL A 187 3.24 3.38 -3.77
CA VAL A 187 2.91 2.12 -3.07
C VAL A 187 3.91 1.94 -1.93
N THR A 188 3.41 1.66 -0.74
CA THR A 188 4.24 1.40 0.44
C THR A 188 3.84 0.04 1.02
N ILE A 189 4.82 -0.84 1.21
CA ILE A 189 4.65 -2.12 1.88
C ILE A 189 5.23 -1.97 3.29
N ALA A 190 4.45 -2.33 4.31
CA ALA A 190 4.90 -2.23 5.70
C ALA A 190 6.07 -3.17 5.97
N ALA A 191 7.08 -2.68 6.68
CA ALA A 191 8.18 -3.52 7.16
C ALA A 191 7.70 -4.54 8.19
N GLN A 192 8.31 -5.72 8.22
CA GLN A 192 8.03 -6.75 9.20
C GLN A 192 8.79 -6.50 10.51
N SER A 193 8.15 -6.85 11.61
CA SER A 193 8.82 -6.92 12.91
C SER A 193 9.58 -8.25 13.03
N ILE A 194 10.86 -8.16 13.35
CA ILE A 194 11.70 -9.30 13.71
C ILE A 194 11.91 -9.35 15.22
N THR A 195 11.96 -10.55 15.80
CA THR A 195 12.24 -10.73 17.23
C THR A 195 13.16 -11.93 17.44
N THR A 196 14.14 -11.77 18.33
CA THR A 196 15.11 -12.84 18.63
C THR A 196 14.50 -13.93 19.51
N ALA A 197 14.73 -15.19 19.17
CA ALA A 197 14.35 -16.32 20.00
C ALA A 197 15.21 -16.39 21.28
N THR A 198 14.66 -16.93 22.35
CA THR A 198 15.38 -17.21 23.58
C THR A 198 15.14 -18.66 24.03
N ALA A 199 16.15 -19.26 24.64
CA ALA A 199 16.07 -20.61 25.15
C ALA A 199 16.85 -20.76 26.46
N THR A 200 16.48 -21.74 27.26
CA THR A 200 17.22 -22.15 28.46
C THR A 200 17.59 -23.63 28.36
N ALA A 201 18.79 -23.96 28.84
CA ALA A 201 19.25 -25.33 28.92
C ALA A 201 19.08 -25.87 30.34
N THR A 202 18.92 -27.19 30.44
CA THR A 202 19.15 -27.91 31.72
C THR A 202 20.63 -28.21 31.91
N MET A 203 21.03 -28.47 33.13
CA MET A 203 22.45 -28.74 33.45
C MET A 203 23.03 -29.89 32.64
N GLY A 204 24.23 -29.66 32.07
CA GLY A 204 24.99 -30.68 31.31
C GLY A 204 24.53 -30.94 29.88
N LEU A 205 23.59 -30.15 29.33
CA LEU A 205 23.03 -30.36 27.98
C LEU A 205 22.58 -31.81 27.66
N THR A 206 22.46 -32.66 28.66
CA THR A 206 21.99 -34.05 28.53
C THR A 206 20.47 -34.17 28.69
N GLY A 207 19.81 -33.08 29.11
CA GLY A 207 18.37 -32.99 29.21
C GLY A 207 17.75 -32.26 28.03
N SER A 208 16.54 -31.79 28.21
CA SER A 208 15.82 -30.99 27.21
C SER A 208 16.24 -29.52 27.24
N ILE A 209 16.28 -28.90 26.08
CA ILE A 209 16.40 -27.44 25.94
C ILE A 209 14.98 -26.89 25.80
N SER A 210 14.60 -25.97 26.68
CA SER A 210 13.32 -25.31 26.61
C SER A 210 13.45 -23.99 25.88
N ILE A 211 12.71 -23.82 24.79
CA ILE A 211 12.55 -22.53 24.13
C ILE A 211 11.58 -21.70 24.95
N THR A 212 12.05 -20.58 25.46
CA THR A 212 11.25 -19.65 26.29
C THR A 212 10.53 -18.61 25.45
N TYR A 213 11.04 -18.36 24.26
CA TYR A 213 10.44 -17.49 23.26
C TYR A 213 10.93 -17.87 21.87
N GLU A 214 10.03 -18.17 20.95
CA GLU A 214 10.32 -18.72 19.61
C GLU A 214 10.96 -17.71 18.65
N GLY A 215 10.81 -16.43 18.92
CA GLY A 215 11.23 -15.35 18.02
C GLY A 215 10.39 -15.32 16.73
N LYS A 216 10.74 -14.41 15.82
CA LYS A 216 10.12 -14.27 14.50
C LYS A 216 11.11 -13.71 13.48
N GLY A 217 10.86 -14.00 12.20
CA GLY A 217 11.61 -13.44 11.09
C GLY A 217 12.86 -14.23 10.70
N TYR A 218 12.99 -15.46 11.15
CA TYR A 218 14.10 -16.32 10.72
C TYR A 218 13.84 -16.88 9.33
N THR A 219 14.70 -16.59 8.39
CA THR A 219 14.70 -17.16 7.02
C THR A 219 15.64 -18.36 6.90
N THR A 220 16.60 -18.47 7.82
CA THR A 220 17.55 -19.58 7.95
C THR A 220 17.72 -19.90 9.42
N ALA A 221 18.10 -21.15 9.74
CA ALA A 221 18.37 -21.55 11.12
C ALA A 221 19.48 -20.67 11.73
N PRO A 222 19.22 -20.01 12.88
CA PRO A 222 20.20 -19.14 13.52
C PRO A 222 21.35 -19.95 14.13
N THR A 223 22.52 -19.35 14.24
CA THR A 223 23.63 -19.90 15.03
C THR A 223 23.26 -19.87 16.51
N VAL A 224 23.43 -21.00 17.18
CA VAL A 224 23.28 -21.11 18.64
C VAL A 224 24.68 -21.27 19.23
N THR A 225 25.04 -20.38 20.16
CA THR A 225 26.31 -20.44 20.87
C THR A 225 26.06 -20.93 22.29
N VAL A 226 26.82 -21.91 22.72
CA VAL A 226 26.85 -22.36 24.12
C VAL A 226 27.93 -21.57 24.85
N ASP A 227 27.52 -20.74 25.79
CA ASP A 227 28.48 -19.98 26.62
C ASP A 227 28.87 -20.83 27.85
N ASN A 228 30.13 -21.18 27.90
CA ASN A 228 30.71 -21.94 28.96
C ASN A 228 31.43 -21.08 30.03
N THR A 229 31.31 -19.75 29.95
CA THR A 229 31.96 -18.84 30.88
C THR A 229 31.52 -19.15 32.34
N GLY A 230 32.49 -19.42 33.19
CA GLY A 230 32.22 -19.78 34.58
C GLY A 230 31.77 -21.20 34.85
N THR A 231 31.95 -22.09 33.83
CA THR A 231 31.74 -23.55 33.93
C THR A 231 33.01 -24.28 33.56
N ASP A 232 33.16 -25.56 34.02
CA ASP A 232 34.23 -26.46 33.57
C ASP A 232 33.83 -27.26 32.32
N GLY A 233 32.69 -26.94 31.73
CA GLY A 233 32.15 -27.65 30.56
C GLY A 233 32.81 -27.26 29.25
N SER A 234 32.87 -28.19 28.30
CA SER A 234 33.40 -27.95 26.96
C SER A 234 32.69 -28.81 25.90
N GLY A 235 32.79 -28.38 24.65
CA GLY A 235 32.38 -29.15 23.48
C GLY A 235 30.86 -29.27 23.24
N GLY A 236 30.02 -28.49 23.95
CA GLY A 236 28.59 -28.45 23.69
C GLY A 236 28.27 -27.82 22.33
N VAL A 237 27.47 -28.48 21.50
CA VAL A 237 27.02 -27.99 20.21
C VAL A 237 25.51 -28.15 20.14
N VAL A 238 24.83 -27.05 19.84
CA VAL A 238 23.36 -26.96 19.69
C VAL A 238 23.03 -26.40 18.32
N THR A 239 22.08 -27.01 17.65
CA THR A 239 21.58 -26.52 16.35
C THR A 239 20.11 -26.11 16.48
N ALA A 240 19.76 -25.01 15.87
CA ALA A 240 18.39 -24.55 15.80
C ALA A 240 17.63 -25.26 14.68
N VAL A 241 16.38 -25.61 14.93
CA VAL A 241 15.44 -26.14 13.93
C VAL A 241 14.32 -25.11 13.72
N LEU A 242 13.98 -24.83 12.47
CA LEU A 242 12.91 -23.90 12.14
C LEU A 242 11.57 -24.65 11.92
N SER A 243 10.49 -24.04 12.39
CA SER A 243 9.12 -24.34 11.95
C SER A 243 8.52 -23.05 11.39
N GLY A 244 8.44 -22.96 10.07
CA GLY A 244 8.15 -21.68 9.44
C GLY A 244 9.27 -20.67 9.73
N ASP A 245 8.94 -19.56 10.39
CA ASP A 245 9.84 -18.44 10.72
C ASP A 245 10.15 -18.32 12.24
N THR A 246 9.82 -19.34 13.05
CA THR A 246 10.10 -19.39 14.51
C THR A 246 10.95 -20.61 14.89
N VAL A 247 11.55 -20.59 16.07
CA VAL A 247 12.29 -21.73 16.63
C VAL A 247 11.31 -22.72 17.30
N ALA A 248 11.28 -23.97 16.80
CA ALA A 248 10.40 -25.00 17.36
C ALA A 248 10.92 -25.51 18.71
N SER A 249 9.98 -25.78 19.61
CA SER A 249 10.25 -26.64 20.76
C SER A 249 10.45 -28.08 20.30
N ALA A 250 11.55 -28.71 20.70
CA ALA A 250 11.80 -30.13 20.48
C ALA A 250 10.84 -31.00 21.30
#